data_779097b1b4a32b17012d0c74ae686a5d
#
_entry.id   779097b1b4a32b17012d0c74ae686a5d
#
_cell.length_a   1.000
_cell.length_b   1.000
_cell.length_c   1.000
_cell.angle_alpha   90.00
_cell.angle_beta   90.00
_cell.angle_gamma   90.00
#
_symmetry.space_group_name_H-M   'P 1'
#
loop_
_entity.id
_entity.type
_entity.pdbx_description
1 polymer ?
#
loop_
_entity_poly.entity_id
_entity_poly.type
_entity_poly.pdbx_seq_one_letter_code
_entity_poly.pdbx_strand_id
1 'polypeptide(L)'
;MRRAALVIVSASVLVAAAFAAPAATIQPRSIAGAKLGLPASAYKRLFGPPVRKDAMRFPTSWTRLVFTKRKVAVYFPPNGKAVEVATWNANDKTARGIGPCSSILRLKAAYGTSLKRSEPSTIGNRVYAYTVGKLIFAAAGRDPKPGPSKHVTAVALYSGPLNVAAFLAQQPETSAVRCA
;
A
#
# COMPACT_ATOMS: atom_id res chain seq x y z
N MET A 1 -14.25 6.75 -77.36
CA MET A 1 -13.23 6.29 -76.43
C MET A 1 -13.58 6.83 -75.03
N ARG A 2 -14.15 6.01 -74.14
CA ARG A 2 -14.53 6.43 -72.77
C ARG A 2 -13.42 5.95 -71.81
N ARG A 3 -12.77 6.88 -71.10
CA ARG A 3 -11.76 6.58 -70.05
C ARG A 3 -12.48 6.37 -68.71
N ALA A 4 -12.41 5.18 -68.17
CA ALA A 4 -12.86 4.89 -66.80
C ALA A 4 -11.79 5.28 -65.82
N ALA A 5 -12.13 6.15 -64.85
CA ALA A 5 -11.27 6.52 -63.72
C ALA A 5 -11.50 5.54 -62.58
N LEU A 6 -10.40 4.89 -62.17
CA LEU A 6 -10.38 3.96 -61.02
C LEU A 6 -10.12 4.78 -59.75
N VAL A 7 -11.12 4.85 -58.86
CA VAL A 7 -10.98 5.49 -57.56
C VAL A 7 -10.55 4.42 -56.53
N ILE A 8 -9.31 4.53 -56.04
CA ILE A 8 -8.79 3.67 -54.98
C ILE A 8 -9.13 4.33 -53.64
N VAL A 9 -10.04 3.73 -52.90
CA VAL A 9 -10.38 4.13 -51.52
C VAL A 9 -9.43 3.39 -50.56
N SER A 10 -8.45 4.10 -50.03
CA SER A 10 -7.54 3.58 -49.00
C SER A 10 -8.22 3.63 -47.65
N ALA A 11 -8.64 2.49 -47.09
CA ALA A 11 -9.13 2.37 -45.73
C ALA A 11 -7.97 2.36 -44.72
N SER A 12 -7.77 3.45 -44.00
CA SER A 12 -6.81 3.53 -42.91
C SER A 12 -7.38 2.83 -41.68
N VAL A 13 -6.85 1.66 -41.34
CA VAL A 13 -7.17 0.96 -40.08
C VAL A 13 -6.40 1.62 -38.95
N LEU A 14 -7.09 2.39 -38.11
CA LEU A 14 -6.57 2.90 -36.82
C LEU A 14 -6.50 1.75 -35.83
N VAL A 15 -5.30 1.20 -35.63
CA VAL A 15 -5.03 0.27 -34.52
C VAL A 15 -4.93 1.08 -33.24
N ALA A 16 -5.98 1.11 -32.44
CA ALA A 16 -5.96 1.64 -31.09
C ALA A 16 -5.09 0.71 -30.21
N ALA A 17 -3.86 1.11 -29.92
CA ALA A 17 -3.01 0.45 -28.94
C ALA A 17 -3.67 0.61 -27.56
N ALA A 18 -4.33 -0.44 -27.08
CA ALA A 18 -4.83 -0.51 -25.70
C ALA A 18 -3.60 -0.54 -24.76
N PHE A 19 -3.26 0.60 -24.18
CA PHE A 19 -2.30 0.65 -23.08
C PHE A 19 -2.87 -0.14 -21.91
N ALA A 20 -2.37 -1.34 -21.68
CA ALA A 20 -2.71 -2.11 -20.49
C ALA A 20 -2.32 -1.30 -19.25
N ALA A 21 -3.29 -0.97 -18.41
CA ALA A 21 -3.00 -0.31 -17.14
C ALA A 21 -2.02 -1.18 -16.33
N PRO A 22 -1.00 -0.59 -15.68
CA PRO A 22 -0.05 -1.36 -14.88
C PRO A 22 -0.80 -2.18 -13.84
N ALA A 23 -0.43 -3.46 -13.70
CA ALA A 23 -1.08 -4.37 -12.75
C ALA A 23 -0.99 -3.82 -11.33
N ALA A 24 -2.12 -3.85 -10.60
CA ALA A 24 -2.18 -3.38 -9.23
C ALA A 24 -1.20 -4.14 -8.34
N THR A 25 -0.30 -3.43 -7.66
CA THR A 25 0.68 -4.00 -6.72
C THR A 25 0.11 -4.18 -5.31
N ILE A 26 -0.96 -3.42 -4.97
CA ILE A 26 -1.72 -3.56 -3.73
C ILE A 26 -3.03 -4.29 -4.06
N GLN A 27 -3.16 -5.50 -3.55
CA GLN A 27 -4.32 -6.38 -3.75
C GLN A 27 -4.96 -6.72 -2.40
N PRO A 28 -6.21 -7.19 -2.36
CA PRO A 28 -6.89 -7.55 -1.10
C PRO A 28 -6.17 -8.61 -0.25
N ARG A 29 -5.24 -9.38 -0.85
CA ARG A 29 -4.52 -10.49 -0.21
C ARG A 29 -3.01 -10.41 -0.33
N SER A 30 -2.46 -9.37 -0.98
CA SER A 30 -1.02 -9.20 -1.14
C SER A 30 -0.63 -7.74 -1.38
N ILE A 31 0.58 -7.37 -0.95
CA ILE A 31 1.23 -6.10 -1.28
C ILE A 31 2.57 -6.41 -1.93
N ALA A 32 2.81 -5.89 -3.14
CA ALA A 32 4.01 -6.15 -3.93
C ALA A 32 4.37 -7.66 -4.05
N GLY A 33 3.34 -8.52 -4.15
CA GLY A 33 3.46 -9.97 -4.18
C GLY A 33 3.56 -10.65 -2.81
N ALA A 34 3.79 -9.90 -1.73
CA ALA A 34 3.88 -10.44 -0.37
C ALA A 34 2.49 -10.73 0.21
N LYS A 35 2.30 -11.94 0.71
CA LYS A 35 1.08 -12.42 1.39
C LYS A 35 1.31 -12.52 2.89
N LEU A 36 0.26 -12.46 3.70
CA LEU A 36 0.33 -12.74 5.14
C LEU A 36 0.54 -14.23 5.43
N GLY A 37 0.93 -14.55 6.67
CA GLY A 37 1.05 -15.92 7.17
C GLY A 37 2.31 -16.66 6.75
N LEU A 38 3.20 -16.05 5.96
CA LEU A 38 4.44 -16.65 5.52
C LEU A 38 5.59 -16.39 6.52
N PRO A 39 6.60 -17.27 6.57
CA PRO A 39 7.79 -17.07 7.40
C PRO A 39 8.73 -16.03 6.78
N ALA A 40 9.65 -15.48 7.58
CA ALA A 40 10.62 -14.46 7.18
C ALA A 40 11.45 -14.83 5.95
N SER A 41 11.79 -16.12 5.78
CA SER A 41 12.53 -16.63 4.62
C SER A 41 11.80 -16.40 3.29
N ALA A 42 10.46 -16.46 3.27
CA ALA A 42 9.68 -16.20 2.06
C ALA A 42 9.83 -14.76 1.58
N TYR A 43 9.83 -13.79 2.51
CA TYR A 43 9.98 -12.37 2.16
C TYR A 43 11.42 -12.04 1.76
N LYS A 44 12.42 -12.70 2.35
CA LYS A 44 13.82 -12.58 1.92
C LYS A 44 14.01 -13.09 0.48
N ARG A 45 13.35 -14.18 0.09
CA ARG A 45 13.36 -14.65 -1.31
C ARG A 45 12.67 -13.67 -2.26
N LEU A 46 11.57 -13.04 -1.82
CA LEU A 46 10.79 -12.12 -2.65
C LEU A 46 11.47 -10.76 -2.84
N PHE A 47 12.05 -10.20 -1.76
CA PHE A 47 12.55 -8.82 -1.72
C PHE A 47 14.08 -8.72 -1.63
N GLY A 48 14.77 -9.84 -1.47
CA GLY A 48 16.20 -9.90 -1.17
C GLY A 48 16.47 -9.78 0.34
N PRO A 49 17.74 -9.58 0.73
CA PRO A 49 18.10 -9.42 2.13
C PRO A 49 17.47 -8.13 2.69
N PRO A 50 16.90 -8.17 3.91
CA PRO A 50 16.42 -6.97 4.57
C PRO A 50 17.61 -6.09 4.96
N VAL A 51 17.45 -4.78 4.83
CA VAL A 51 18.47 -3.82 5.28
C VAL A 51 18.50 -3.76 6.81
N ARG A 52 17.35 -4.01 7.45
CA ARG A 52 17.24 -3.97 8.90
C ARG A 52 16.30 -5.06 9.41
N LYS A 53 16.70 -5.67 10.52
CA LYS A 53 15.88 -6.58 11.33
C LYS A 53 15.85 -6.01 12.75
N ASP A 54 14.68 -5.57 13.20
CA ASP A 54 14.51 -4.97 14.51
C ASP A 54 13.65 -5.85 15.41
N ALA A 55 14.07 -6.01 16.67
CA ALA A 55 13.17 -6.39 17.75
C ALA A 55 12.33 -5.16 18.13
N MET A 56 11.03 -5.32 18.21
CA MET A 56 10.14 -4.21 18.50
C MET A 56 9.92 -4.08 20.01
N ARG A 57 9.88 -2.83 20.50
CA ARG A 57 9.49 -2.55 21.88
C ARG A 57 7.97 -2.64 22.08
N PHE A 58 7.22 -2.39 21.02
CA PHE A 58 5.77 -2.51 20.98
C PHE A 58 5.28 -2.91 19.57
N PRO A 59 4.47 -3.98 19.44
CA PRO A 59 4.22 -4.99 20.48
C PRO A 59 5.53 -5.70 20.90
N THR A 60 5.63 -6.03 22.20
CA THR A 60 6.84 -6.69 22.73
C THR A 60 7.09 -8.03 22.04
N SER A 61 8.36 -8.38 21.84
CA SER A 61 8.81 -9.64 21.22
C SER A 61 8.48 -9.81 19.74
N TRP A 62 7.95 -8.77 19.08
CA TRP A 62 7.75 -8.79 17.64
C TRP A 62 9.05 -8.48 16.90
N THR A 63 9.17 -9.02 15.71
CA THR A 63 10.27 -8.74 14.79
C THR A 63 9.76 -8.00 13.56
N ARG A 64 10.48 -6.99 13.13
CA ARG A 64 10.25 -6.27 11.90
C ARG A 64 11.40 -6.50 10.92
N LEU A 65 11.07 -6.83 9.66
CA LEU A 65 12.02 -6.82 8.55
C LEU A 65 11.73 -5.62 7.65
N VAL A 66 12.75 -4.83 7.36
CA VAL A 66 12.65 -3.63 6.53
C VAL A 66 13.43 -3.82 5.23
N PHE A 67 12.75 -3.67 4.10
CA PHE A 67 13.27 -3.79 2.74
C PHE A 67 13.26 -2.41 2.07
N THR A 68 14.26 -1.57 2.36
CA THR A 68 14.25 -0.14 1.96
C THR A 68 14.23 0.08 0.47
N LYS A 69 14.92 -0.75 -0.34
CA LYS A 69 14.90 -0.68 -1.80
C LYS A 69 13.49 -0.87 -2.37
N ARG A 70 12.67 -1.69 -1.72
CA ARG A 70 11.27 -1.95 -2.10
C ARG A 70 10.27 -1.08 -1.36
N LYS A 71 10.74 -0.36 -0.33
CA LYS A 71 9.90 0.44 0.58
C LYS A 71 8.78 -0.40 1.21
N VAL A 72 9.15 -1.58 1.72
CA VAL A 72 8.25 -2.53 2.36
C VAL A 72 8.77 -2.90 3.74
N ALA A 73 7.86 -3.01 4.71
CA ALA A 73 8.13 -3.60 6.02
C ALA A 73 7.19 -4.79 6.27
N VAL A 74 7.70 -5.80 6.94
CA VAL A 74 6.94 -7.00 7.31
C VAL A 74 7.09 -7.25 8.80
N TYR A 75 5.98 -7.53 9.48
CA TYR A 75 5.91 -7.66 10.92
C TYR A 75 5.51 -9.07 11.33
N PHE A 76 6.25 -9.59 12.30
CA PHE A 76 6.15 -10.96 12.78
C PHE A 76 5.95 -10.97 14.29
N PRO A 77 4.86 -11.55 14.81
CA PRO A 77 4.74 -11.91 16.21
C PRO A 77 5.69 -13.07 16.56
N PRO A 78 5.79 -13.46 17.84
CA PRO A 78 6.68 -14.54 18.29
C PRO A 78 6.50 -15.88 17.56
N ASN A 79 5.31 -16.18 17.02
CA ASN A 79 5.06 -17.40 16.24
C ASN A 79 5.77 -17.42 14.86
N GLY A 80 6.46 -16.35 14.48
CA GLY A 80 7.27 -16.25 13.28
C GLY A 80 6.52 -16.19 11.94
N LYS A 81 5.18 -16.06 11.94
CA LYS A 81 4.36 -15.88 10.73
C LYS A 81 3.96 -14.41 10.58
N ALA A 82 4.14 -13.85 9.40
CA ALA A 82 3.82 -12.44 9.16
C ALA A 82 2.32 -12.17 9.34
N VAL A 83 2.02 -11.15 10.11
CA VAL A 83 0.65 -10.67 10.34
C VAL A 83 0.39 -9.30 9.72
N GLU A 84 1.44 -8.62 9.28
CA GLU A 84 1.29 -7.37 8.54
C GLU A 84 2.40 -7.20 7.51
N VAL A 85 2.01 -6.69 6.35
CA VAL A 85 2.91 -6.22 5.29
C VAL A 85 2.51 -4.79 4.97
N ALA A 86 3.43 -3.84 5.13
CA ALA A 86 3.21 -2.43 4.85
C ALA A 86 4.12 -1.94 3.73
N THR A 87 3.59 -1.12 2.83
CA THR A 87 4.36 -0.41 1.81
C THR A 87 4.22 1.10 1.95
N TRP A 88 5.30 1.83 1.69
CA TRP A 88 5.33 3.28 1.53
C TRP A 88 5.89 3.68 0.16
N ASN A 89 5.93 2.74 -0.77
CA ASN A 89 6.33 3.00 -2.15
C ASN A 89 5.22 3.72 -2.91
N ALA A 90 5.49 4.94 -3.37
CA ALA A 90 4.53 5.75 -4.10
C ALA A 90 4.01 5.09 -5.40
N ASN A 91 4.77 4.14 -5.96
CA ASN A 91 4.38 3.40 -7.16
C ASN A 91 3.43 2.24 -6.87
N ASP A 92 3.33 1.80 -5.61
CA ASP A 92 2.40 0.74 -5.26
C ASP A 92 0.97 1.28 -5.21
N LYS A 93 0.08 0.69 -6.01
CA LYS A 93 -1.31 1.13 -6.14
C LYS A 93 -2.27 -0.06 -6.10
N THR A 94 -3.46 0.20 -5.57
CA THR A 94 -4.60 -0.69 -5.72
C THR A 94 -5.14 -0.64 -7.16
N ALA A 95 -6.04 -1.55 -7.52
CA ALA A 95 -6.75 -1.49 -8.81
C ALA A 95 -7.54 -0.17 -9.01
N ARG A 96 -7.84 0.56 -7.93
CA ARG A 96 -8.48 1.89 -7.98
C ARG A 96 -7.47 3.04 -8.01
N GLY A 97 -6.19 2.77 -8.22
CA GLY A 97 -5.12 3.76 -8.32
C GLY A 97 -4.74 4.42 -6.98
N ILE A 98 -5.15 3.85 -5.84
CA ILE A 98 -4.89 4.39 -4.51
C ILE A 98 -3.68 3.67 -3.87
N GLY A 99 -2.78 4.45 -3.30
CA GLY A 99 -1.59 3.96 -2.60
C GLY A 99 -0.90 5.08 -1.86
N PRO A 100 0.34 4.90 -1.40
CA PRO A 100 1.12 5.97 -0.79
C PRO A 100 1.17 7.20 -1.70
N CYS A 101 1.12 8.39 -1.10
CA CYS A 101 0.98 9.69 -1.74
C CYS A 101 -0.36 9.98 -2.45
N SER A 102 -1.33 9.08 -2.42
CA SER A 102 -2.69 9.44 -2.85
C SER A 102 -3.34 10.36 -1.83
N SER A 103 -4.06 11.39 -2.29
CA SER A 103 -4.79 12.27 -1.37
C SER A 103 -5.91 11.52 -0.66
N ILE A 104 -6.22 11.93 0.58
CA ILE A 104 -7.35 11.35 1.33
C ILE A 104 -8.68 11.61 0.61
N LEU A 105 -8.79 12.71 -0.14
CA LEU A 105 -9.96 12.99 -0.96
C LEU A 105 -10.14 11.93 -2.06
N ARG A 106 -9.07 11.59 -2.78
CA ARG A 106 -9.08 10.50 -3.78
C ARG A 106 -9.39 9.15 -3.17
N LEU A 107 -8.83 8.86 -1.98
CA LEU A 107 -9.13 7.63 -1.24
C LEU A 107 -10.64 7.53 -0.94
N LYS A 108 -11.23 8.61 -0.42
CA LYS A 108 -12.68 8.68 -0.14
C LYS A 108 -13.53 8.52 -1.40
N ALA A 109 -13.16 9.20 -2.49
CA ALA A 109 -13.86 9.09 -3.76
C ALA A 109 -13.79 7.66 -4.33
N ALA A 110 -12.64 6.99 -4.22
CA ALA A 110 -12.43 5.66 -4.75
C ALA A 110 -13.21 4.56 -4.00
N TYR A 111 -13.37 4.68 -2.68
CA TYR A 111 -13.96 3.61 -1.86
C TYR A 111 -15.32 3.95 -1.25
N GLY A 112 -15.73 5.22 -1.25
CA GLY A 112 -17.05 5.65 -0.80
C GLY A 112 -17.44 5.11 0.57
N THR A 113 -18.63 4.52 0.66
CA THR A 113 -19.18 3.94 1.90
C THR A 113 -18.45 2.69 2.40
N SER A 114 -17.67 2.02 1.55
CA SER A 114 -16.84 0.87 1.96
C SER A 114 -15.65 1.30 2.81
N LEU A 115 -15.28 2.59 2.81
CA LEU A 115 -14.17 3.13 3.56
C LEU A 115 -14.60 3.43 5.00
N LYS A 116 -13.96 2.80 5.96
CA LYS A 116 -14.17 3.08 7.39
C LYS A 116 -13.01 3.90 7.91
N ARG A 117 -13.30 5.06 8.53
CA ARG A 117 -12.30 5.82 9.28
C ARG A 117 -12.20 5.28 10.69
N SER A 118 -10.99 5.14 11.18
CA SER A 118 -10.69 4.73 12.55
C SER A 118 -9.59 5.61 13.12
N GLU A 119 -9.69 5.92 14.41
CA GLU A 119 -8.68 6.65 15.18
C GLU A 119 -8.33 5.80 16.41
N PRO A 120 -7.76 4.60 16.22
CA PRO A 120 -7.42 3.76 17.35
C PRO A 120 -6.37 4.45 18.22
N SER A 121 -6.62 4.47 19.53
CA SER A 121 -5.64 4.93 20.51
C SER A 121 -4.68 3.80 20.84
N THR A 122 -3.39 4.06 20.71
CA THR A 122 -2.34 3.12 21.10
C THR A 122 -1.28 3.86 21.91
N ILE A 123 -1.01 3.41 23.12
CA ILE A 123 0.06 3.93 23.99
C ILE A 123 0.05 5.49 24.03
N GLY A 124 -1.12 6.08 24.27
CA GLY A 124 -1.26 7.54 24.34
C GLY A 124 -1.30 8.29 23.01
N ASN A 125 -1.13 7.62 21.87
CA ASN A 125 -1.13 8.24 20.55
C ASN A 125 -2.42 7.93 19.78
N ARG A 126 -2.98 8.93 19.11
CA ARG A 126 -4.04 8.73 18.12
C ARG A 126 -3.42 8.41 16.76
N VAL A 127 -3.90 7.36 16.14
CA VAL A 127 -3.46 6.92 14.84
C VAL A 127 -4.59 7.07 13.84
N TYR A 128 -4.36 7.80 12.76
CA TYR A 128 -5.38 7.96 11.72
C TYR A 128 -5.26 6.86 10.69
N ALA A 129 -6.29 6.05 10.58
CA ALA A 129 -6.36 4.94 9.65
C ALA A 129 -7.69 4.93 8.91
N TYR A 130 -7.64 4.54 7.65
CA TYR A 130 -8.82 4.25 6.84
C TYR A 130 -8.73 2.79 6.40
N THR A 131 -9.81 2.03 6.55
CA THR A 131 -9.81 0.60 6.26
C THR A 131 -10.81 0.22 5.18
N VAL A 132 -10.40 -0.74 4.36
CA VAL A 132 -11.27 -1.45 3.41
C VAL A 132 -10.89 -2.94 3.48
N GLY A 133 -11.76 -3.77 4.02
CA GLY A 133 -11.44 -5.17 4.29
C GLY A 133 -10.21 -5.30 5.19
N LYS A 134 -9.17 -5.98 4.71
CA LYS A 134 -7.89 -6.15 5.42
C LYS A 134 -6.83 -5.11 5.04
N LEU A 135 -7.16 -4.11 4.24
CA LEU A 135 -6.25 -3.02 3.91
C LEU A 135 -6.42 -1.86 4.86
N ILE A 136 -5.31 -1.32 5.33
CA ILE A 136 -5.20 -0.07 6.07
C ILE A 136 -4.50 0.95 5.19
N PHE A 137 -5.08 2.12 5.07
CA PHE A 137 -4.47 3.31 4.49
C PHE A 137 -4.12 4.25 5.64
N ALA A 138 -2.85 4.29 6.01
CA ALA A 138 -2.38 5.14 7.10
C ALA A 138 -2.28 6.59 6.64
N ALA A 139 -2.79 7.50 7.45
CA ALA A 139 -2.63 8.94 7.27
C ALA A 139 -1.87 9.46 8.49
N ALA A 140 -0.62 9.83 8.34
CA ALA A 140 0.21 10.20 9.47
C ALA A 140 -0.38 11.38 10.24
N GLY A 141 -0.48 11.21 11.54
CA GLY A 141 -0.66 12.26 12.52
C GLY A 141 0.42 12.09 13.59
N ARG A 142 1.03 13.16 14.05
CA ARG A 142 1.94 13.15 15.20
C ARG A 142 1.33 13.94 16.34
N ASP A 143 1.47 13.39 17.56
CA ASP A 143 1.29 14.09 18.80
C ASP A 143 2.20 15.36 18.89
N PRO A 144 1.80 16.49 19.50
CA PRO A 144 0.64 16.68 20.37
C PRO A 144 -0.62 17.24 19.68
N LYS A 145 -0.62 17.50 18.39
CA LYS A 145 -1.80 17.97 17.64
C LYS A 145 -2.03 17.03 16.44
N PRO A 146 -2.50 15.80 16.70
CA PRO A 146 -2.69 14.84 15.65
C PRO A 146 -3.82 15.30 14.72
N GLY A 147 -3.48 15.42 13.44
CA GLY A 147 -4.42 15.56 12.35
C GLY A 147 -4.09 14.56 11.26
N PRO A 148 -5.08 14.04 10.52
CA PRO A 148 -4.75 13.20 9.37
C PRO A 148 -3.95 14.03 8.38
N SER A 149 -2.85 13.48 7.87
CA SER A 149 -2.16 14.09 6.75
C SER A 149 -3.14 14.20 5.57
N LYS A 150 -2.88 15.14 4.65
CA LYS A 150 -3.69 15.26 3.43
C LYS A 150 -3.52 14.06 2.50
N HIS A 151 -2.55 13.19 2.76
CA HIS A 151 -2.16 12.07 1.92
C HIS A 151 -2.04 10.76 2.70
N VAL A 152 -2.24 9.66 1.99
CA VAL A 152 -1.88 8.33 2.47
C VAL A 152 -0.36 8.24 2.56
N THR A 153 0.17 7.90 3.72
CA THR A 153 1.63 7.75 3.94
C THR A 153 2.09 6.32 3.73
N ALA A 154 1.23 5.35 4.07
CA ALA A 154 1.49 3.94 3.84
C ALA A 154 0.19 3.18 3.60
N VAL A 155 0.31 2.02 2.98
CA VAL A 155 -0.78 1.04 2.89
C VAL A 155 -0.29 -0.27 3.49
N ALA A 156 -1.08 -0.86 4.38
CA ALA A 156 -0.79 -2.14 4.97
C ALA A 156 -1.89 -3.16 4.70
N LEU A 157 -1.47 -4.40 4.48
CA LEU A 157 -2.31 -5.58 4.56
C LEU A 157 -2.08 -6.22 5.93
N TYR A 158 -3.14 -6.52 6.67
CA TYR A 158 -3.01 -7.00 8.04
C TYR A 158 -3.94 -8.16 8.38
N SER A 159 -3.56 -8.91 9.43
CA SER A 159 -4.40 -9.82 10.17
C SER A 159 -4.16 -9.58 11.67
N GLY A 160 -5.23 -9.50 12.46
CA GLY A 160 -5.13 -9.21 13.90
C GLY A 160 -5.83 -7.91 14.31
N PRO A 161 -5.57 -7.41 15.52
CA PRO A 161 -6.22 -6.21 16.04
C PRO A 161 -5.87 -4.96 15.24
N LEU A 162 -6.88 -4.17 14.86
CA LEU A 162 -6.72 -2.97 14.03
C LEU A 162 -5.82 -1.92 14.69
N ASN A 163 -5.91 -1.74 16.01
CA ASN A 163 -5.07 -0.77 16.72
C ASN A 163 -3.57 -1.07 16.61
N VAL A 164 -3.19 -2.35 16.68
CA VAL A 164 -1.80 -2.79 16.50
C VAL A 164 -1.39 -2.55 15.05
N ALA A 165 -2.17 -3.01 14.08
CA ALA A 165 -1.85 -2.86 12.67
C ALA A 165 -1.77 -1.40 12.23
N ALA A 166 -2.67 -0.54 12.71
CA ALA A 166 -2.63 0.89 12.40
C ALA A 166 -1.38 1.56 12.99
N PHE A 167 -0.94 1.17 14.19
CA PHE A 167 0.31 1.63 14.79
C PHE A 167 1.53 1.19 13.96
N LEU A 168 1.58 -0.08 13.55
CA LEU A 168 2.68 -0.61 12.74
C LEU A 168 2.78 0.06 11.37
N ALA A 169 1.65 0.34 10.73
CA ALA A 169 1.59 1.05 9.45
C ALA A 169 2.11 2.49 9.52
N GLN A 170 2.24 3.07 10.72
CA GLN A 170 2.75 4.43 10.95
C GLN A 170 4.17 4.48 11.53
N GLN A 171 4.94 3.41 11.41
CA GLN A 171 6.33 3.41 11.86
C GLN A 171 7.19 4.46 11.11
N PRO A 172 8.35 4.87 11.66
CA PRO A 172 9.15 5.97 11.13
C PRO A 172 9.45 5.91 9.64
N GLU A 173 9.63 4.72 9.08
CA GLU A 173 9.88 4.54 7.66
C GLU A 173 8.71 5.01 6.78
N THR A 174 7.49 4.80 7.27
CA THR A 174 6.27 5.17 6.55
C THR A 174 5.89 6.63 6.78
N SER A 175 6.23 7.18 7.96
CA SER A 175 5.98 8.58 8.30
C SER A 175 6.91 9.56 7.59
N ALA A 176 8.07 9.09 7.10
CA ALA A 176 9.04 9.89 6.37
C ALA A 176 8.71 10.06 4.88
N VAL A 177 7.60 9.51 4.40
CA VAL A 177 7.20 9.65 3.00
C VAL A 177 6.88 11.11 2.69
N ARG A 178 7.72 11.71 1.87
CA ARG A 178 7.46 13.03 1.28
C ARG A 178 6.68 12.81 0.00
N CYS A 179 5.46 13.31 -0.02
CA CYS A 179 4.64 13.39 -1.22
C CYS A 179 4.85 14.77 -1.83
N ALA A 180 5.31 14.80 -3.08
CA ALA A 180 5.43 16.03 -3.85
C ALA A 180 4.06 16.60 -4.20
#